data_4745c1333e9ccba03981f220ed71f3ca
#
_entry.id   4745c1333e9ccba03981f220ed71f3ca
#
_cell.length_a   1.000
_cell.length_b   1.000
_cell.length_c   1.000
_cell.angle_alpha   90.00
_cell.angle_beta   90.00
_cell.angle_gamma   90.00
#
_symmetry.space_group_name_H-M   'P 1'
#
loop_
_entity.id
_entity.type
_entity.pdbx_description
1 polymer ?
#
loop_
_entity_poly.entity_id
_entity_poly.type
_entity_poly.pdbx_seq_one_letter_code
_entity_poly.pdbx_strand_id
1 'polypeptide(L)'
;MRIKAQVAMVMHLDKCIGCHTCSVTCKNTWTNRPGTEYMWFNNVETRPGPGYPKQWEDTDRFKGGWELKNGKLKLKAGGPITKLANIFYNPDMATMEDYYEPWTYDYDNLIHSPKSENLPVARPKSMITGKFMDKPEWGSNWDDDLAGGSEIVPLDPNVQELQDHISMEYEKTFMMYLPRICEHCLNPSCVASCPSGALYKRDEDGIVLVDQDACRGWRFCMSGCPYHKVYYNWNTHKAEKCNFCYPRTEAGLPTICSETCVGRIRYIGVVLYDADKVKDAASVEDPQDLYEAQLGCFLDPFDPEIQDKAREAGINDAWIEAAQDSPVYKMAIKWKIALPLHPEYRTMPMVWYVPPLSPIMNHITNEDELNTDGYIPAVDQMRIPMEYLASILSAGDTEVIRKVLLKLTAMRVFMRGKTVGGVDEFKQSELVREANTSPEEIEDMARLLGVAKYVERYVIPTGRREMDDDLDYQQGACSLEDLAPREGAAATFAYERGML
;
A
#
# COMPACT_ATOMS: atom_id res chain seq x y z
N MET A 1 -29.19 4.36 0.57
CA MET A 1 -27.93 4.13 -0.20
C MET A 1 -27.34 5.47 -0.57
N ARG A 2 -26.13 5.75 -0.12
CA ARG A 2 -25.43 7.01 -0.43
C ARG A 2 -24.16 6.65 -1.21
N ILE A 3 -24.27 6.73 -2.54
CA ILE A 3 -23.18 6.36 -3.44
C ILE A 3 -22.09 7.42 -3.42
N LYS A 4 -20.83 6.95 -3.28
CA LYS A 4 -19.63 7.76 -3.39
C LYS A 4 -18.59 7.06 -4.24
N ALA A 5 -17.71 7.85 -4.86
CA ALA A 5 -16.56 7.34 -5.58
C ALA A 5 -15.29 7.50 -4.73
N GLN A 6 -14.34 6.59 -4.89
CA GLN A 6 -13.03 6.70 -4.28
C GLN A 6 -11.93 6.21 -5.19
N VAL A 7 -10.85 6.99 -5.27
CA VAL A 7 -9.59 6.54 -5.87
C VAL A 7 -8.91 5.57 -4.92
N ALA A 8 -8.48 4.43 -5.46
CA ALA A 8 -7.87 3.34 -4.71
C ALA A 8 -6.65 2.78 -5.44
N MET A 9 -5.87 1.96 -4.76
CA MET A 9 -4.64 1.37 -5.31
C MET A 9 -4.58 -0.13 -5.04
N VAL A 10 -4.04 -0.89 -6.00
CA VAL A 10 -3.58 -2.27 -5.78
C VAL A 10 -2.07 -2.32 -5.94
N MET A 11 -1.41 -3.09 -5.09
CA MET A 11 0.03 -3.39 -5.16
C MET A 11 0.25 -4.88 -5.35
N HIS A 12 0.88 -5.27 -6.44
CA HIS A 12 1.20 -6.67 -6.75
C HIS A 12 2.55 -7.05 -6.13
N LEU A 13 2.53 -7.68 -4.96
CA LEU A 13 3.73 -7.94 -4.15
C LEU A 13 4.71 -8.90 -4.83
N ASP A 14 4.21 -9.88 -5.57
CA ASP A 14 5.04 -10.87 -6.28
C ASP A 14 6.04 -10.25 -7.28
N LYS A 15 5.76 -9.03 -7.75
CA LYS A 15 6.64 -8.28 -8.67
C LYS A 15 7.50 -7.24 -7.97
N CYS A 16 7.37 -7.06 -6.66
CA CYS A 16 8.18 -6.11 -5.91
C CYS A 16 9.59 -6.67 -5.73
N ILE A 17 10.59 -5.93 -6.19
CA ILE A 17 12.00 -6.29 -6.10
C ILE A 17 12.75 -5.51 -5.01
N GLY A 18 12.06 -4.76 -4.16
CA GLY A 18 12.68 -3.97 -3.09
C GLY A 18 13.64 -2.86 -3.56
N CYS A 19 13.50 -2.35 -4.77
CA CYS A 19 14.43 -1.36 -5.34
C CYS A 19 14.32 0.05 -4.72
N HIS A 20 13.35 0.31 -3.87
CA HIS A 20 13.08 1.57 -3.16
C HIS A 20 12.92 2.84 -4.01
N THR A 21 12.95 2.75 -5.34
CA THR A 21 12.77 3.91 -6.23
C THR A 21 11.51 4.70 -5.90
N CYS A 22 10.39 3.99 -5.63
CA CYS A 22 9.13 4.62 -5.23
C CYS A 22 9.23 5.38 -3.89
N SER A 23 10.07 4.94 -2.95
CA SER A 23 10.29 5.59 -1.67
C SER A 23 11.13 6.86 -1.82
N VAL A 24 12.23 6.75 -2.56
CA VAL A 24 13.16 7.87 -2.79
C VAL A 24 12.48 9.00 -3.57
N THR A 25 11.76 8.69 -4.63
CA THR A 25 11.05 9.70 -5.42
C THR A 25 9.92 10.37 -4.63
N CYS A 26 9.17 9.59 -3.85
CA CYS A 26 8.16 10.15 -2.94
C CYS A 26 8.81 11.06 -1.89
N LYS A 27 9.95 10.64 -1.31
CA LYS A 27 10.73 11.42 -0.35
C LYS A 27 11.14 12.76 -0.95
N ASN A 28 11.76 12.74 -2.12
CA ASN A 28 12.24 13.94 -2.79
C ASN A 28 11.10 14.91 -3.17
N THR A 29 9.94 14.36 -3.53
CA THR A 29 8.79 15.19 -3.93
C THR A 29 8.08 15.83 -2.72
N TRP A 30 7.92 15.09 -1.62
CA TRP A 30 7.00 15.50 -0.55
C TRP A 30 7.66 15.78 0.79
N THR A 31 8.75 15.08 1.13
CA THR A 31 9.32 15.11 2.48
C THR A 31 10.83 15.40 2.52
N ASN A 32 11.37 16.01 1.47
CA ASN A 32 12.75 16.48 1.42
C ASN A 32 12.84 17.98 1.82
N ARG A 33 12.49 18.28 3.07
CA ARG A 33 12.49 19.64 3.61
C ARG A 33 12.64 19.63 5.14
N PRO A 34 13.06 20.76 5.76
CA PRO A 34 13.29 20.83 7.20
C PRO A 34 12.07 20.41 8.03
N GLY A 35 12.31 19.57 9.04
CA GLY A 35 11.30 19.02 9.96
C GLY A 35 10.61 17.75 9.47
N THR A 36 10.93 17.28 8.24
CA THR A 36 10.34 16.08 7.65
C THR A 36 11.37 15.00 7.33
N GLU A 37 12.60 15.14 7.81
CA GLU A 37 13.73 14.28 7.45
C GLU A 37 13.47 12.81 7.76
N TYR A 38 12.80 12.52 8.87
CA TYR A 38 12.43 11.15 9.28
C TYR A 38 11.17 10.60 8.60
N MET A 39 10.39 11.44 7.92
CA MET A 39 9.11 11.02 7.34
C MET A 39 9.30 10.26 6.03
N TRP A 40 8.64 9.12 5.93
CA TRP A 40 8.54 8.33 4.70
C TRP A 40 7.06 8.08 4.38
N PHE A 41 6.45 8.90 3.54
CA PHE A 41 5.07 8.71 3.12
C PHE A 41 4.88 7.40 2.39
N ASN A 42 5.84 7.02 1.57
CA ASN A 42 5.97 5.70 1.00
C ASN A 42 7.28 5.07 1.48
N ASN A 43 7.21 3.86 1.99
CA ASN A 43 8.37 3.04 2.31
C ASN A 43 8.14 1.61 1.81
N VAL A 44 9.20 0.84 1.66
CA VAL A 44 9.14 -0.59 1.36
C VAL A 44 9.80 -1.32 2.51
N GLU A 45 9.05 -2.21 3.13
CA GLU A 45 9.54 -3.01 4.26
C GLU A 45 9.96 -4.39 3.76
N THR A 46 11.07 -4.90 4.27
CA THR A 46 11.41 -6.32 4.15
C THR A 46 10.64 -7.07 5.22
N ARG A 47 10.00 -8.17 4.84
CA ARG A 47 9.20 -9.00 5.73
C ARG A 47 9.67 -10.46 5.68
N PRO A 48 9.79 -11.14 6.83
CA PRO A 48 9.62 -10.66 8.22
C PRO A 48 10.62 -9.56 8.60
N GLY A 49 10.21 -8.65 9.48
CA GLY A 49 11.07 -7.57 9.94
C GLY A 49 10.35 -6.54 10.82
N PRO A 50 11.10 -5.61 11.43
CA PRO A 50 10.54 -4.68 12.42
C PRO A 50 9.59 -3.64 11.84
N GLY A 51 9.64 -3.36 10.53
CA GLY A 51 8.81 -2.34 9.91
C GLY A 51 9.23 -0.89 10.22
N TYR A 52 8.36 0.08 9.85
CA TYR A 52 8.59 1.50 10.05
C TYR A 52 7.30 2.26 10.39
N PRO A 53 7.14 2.78 11.62
CA PRO A 53 8.06 2.68 12.78
C PRO A 53 8.29 1.24 13.21
N LYS A 54 9.35 1.01 14.00
CA LYS A 54 9.72 -0.32 14.50
C LYS A 54 8.53 -0.94 15.24
N GLN A 55 8.19 -2.19 14.89
CA GLN A 55 7.09 -2.96 15.48
C GLN A 55 5.71 -2.26 15.43
N TRP A 56 5.44 -1.53 14.36
CA TRP A 56 4.20 -0.77 14.22
C TRP A 56 2.91 -1.62 14.30
N GLU A 57 3.00 -2.91 14.06
CA GLU A 57 1.90 -3.89 14.16
C GLU A 57 1.63 -4.36 15.59
N ASP A 58 2.50 -4.03 16.55
CA ASP A 58 2.24 -4.31 17.96
C ASP A 58 1.09 -3.45 18.47
N THR A 59 -0.11 -4.03 18.46
CA THR A 59 -1.35 -3.35 18.86
C THR A 59 -1.49 -3.19 20.38
N ASP A 60 -0.67 -3.84 21.17
CA ASP A 60 -0.62 -3.67 22.63
C ASP A 60 0.13 -2.40 22.99
N ARG A 61 1.16 -2.08 22.24
CA ARG A 61 1.94 -0.85 22.37
C ARG A 61 1.26 0.32 21.66
N PHE A 62 0.90 0.15 20.39
CA PHE A 62 0.34 1.19 19.53
C PHE A 62 -1.17 1.01 19.33
N LYS A 63 -1.97 1.78 20.04
CA LYS A 63 -3.44 1.63 20.05
C LYS A 63 -4.14 2.40 18.95
N GLY A 64 -3.81 2.12 17.69
CA GLY A 64 -4.52 2.70 16.54
C GLY A 64 -5.75 1.89 16.11
N GLY A 65 -6.57 2.50 15.25
CA GLY A 65 -7.74 1.83 14.67
C GLY A 65 -8.98 1.84 15.56
N TRP A 66 -9.88 0.90 15.26
CA TRP A 66 -11.16 0.75 15.96
C TRP A 66 -11.22 -0.58 16.69
N GLU A 67 -11.99 -0.63 17.78
CA GLU A 67 -12.39 -1.83 18.48
C GLU A 67 -13.91 -1.89 18.60
N LEU A 68 -14.46 -3.09 18.63
CA LEU A 68 -15.88 -3.31 18.88
C LEU A 68 -16.08 -3.58 20.38
N LYS A 69 -16.77 -2.67 21.07
CA LYS A 69 -17.13 -2.84 22.49
C LYS A 69 -18.63 -2.72 22.66
N ASN A 70 -19.28 -3.80 23.11
CA ASN A 70 -20.74 -3.86 23.32
C ASN A 70 -21.51 -3.49 22.02
N GLY A 71 -21.12 -4.03 20.89
CA GLY A 71 -21.72 -3.77 19.58
C GLY A 71 -21.52 -2.36 19.01
N LYS A 72 -20.60 -1.58 19.58
CA LYS A 72 -20.31 -0.22 19.13
C LYS A 72 -18.84 -0.03 18.83
N LEU A 73 -18.54 0.57 17.68
CA LEU A 73 -17.19 0.97 17.33
C LEU A 73 -16.68 2.08 18.26
N LYS A 74 -15.51 1.85 18.83
CA LYS A 74 -14.77 2.82 19.64
C LYS A 74 -13.34 2.92 19.15
N LEU A 75 -12.75 4.12 19.26
CA LEU A 75 -11.33 4.31 18.96
C LEU A 75 -10.50 3.59 20.04
N LYS A 76 -9.54 2.75 19.63
CA LYS A 76 -8.57 2.11 20.54
C LYS A 76 -7.71 3.17 21.25
N ALA A 77 -7.31 4.24 20.57
CA ALA A 77 -6.52 5.35 21.12
C ALA A 77 -7.27 6.19 22.19
N GLY A 78 -8.42 5.74 22.67
CA GLY A 78 -9.14 6.28 23.80
C GLY A 78 -10.18 7.35 23.47
N GLY A 79 -11.11 7.54 24.44
CA GLY A 79 -12.20 8.50 24.39
C GLY A 79 -11.80 9.93 24.78
N PRO A 80 -12.76 10.87 24.91
CA PRO A 80 -12.48 12.27 25.21
C PRO A 80 -11.66 12.51 26.48
N ILE A 81 -11.89 11.72 27.53
CA ILE A 81 -11.16 11.85 28.82
C ILE A 81 -9.70 11.42 28.65
N THR A 82 -9.46 10.29 27.97
CA THR A 82 -8.10 9.81 27.67
C THR A 82 -7.35 10.83 26.82
N LYS A 83 -8.03 11.41 25.81
CA LYS A 83 -7.44 12.49 24.98
C LYS A 83 -7.04 13.70 25.82
N LEU A 84 -7.88 14.12 26.78
CA LEU A 84 -7.55 15.23 27.68
C LEU A 84 -6.29 14.94 28.51
N ALA A 85 -6.17 13.71 29.03
CA ALA A 85 -4.98 13.29 29.77
C ALA A 85 -3.72 13.23 28.84
N ASN A 86 -3.90 12.81 27.61
CA ASN A 86 -2.82 12.63 26.63
C ASN A 86 -2.39 13.93 25.91
N ILE A 87 -2.94 15.10 26.25
CA ILE A 87 -2.52 16.36 25.63
C ILE A 87 -1.02 16.63 25.85
N PHE A 88 -0.51 16.35 27.02
CA PHE A 88 0.90 16.60 27.39
C PHE A 88 1.79 15.42 27.09
N TYR A 89 1.31 14.21 27.23
CA TYR A 89 2.04 12.97 27.00
C TYR A 89 1.11 11.89 26.49
N ASN A 90 1.41 11.37 25.29
CA ASN A 90 0.64 10.29 24.64
C ASN A 90 1.53 9.04 24.56
N PRO A 91 1.33 8.03 25.44
CA PRO A 91 2.16 6.82 25.45
C PRO A 91 1.97 5.93 24.22
N ASP A 92 0.82 6.03 23.53
CA ASP A 92 0.48 5.21 22.37
C ASP A 92 1.07 5.77 21.06
N MET A 93 1.81 6.86 21.13
CA MET A 93 2.40 7.52 19.95
C MET A 93 3.83 7.02 19.73
N ALA A 94 4.16 6.70 18.48
CA ALA A 94 5.53 6.41 18.09
C ALA A 94 6.46 7.60 18.37
N THR A 95 7.62 7.32 18.96
CA THR A 95 8.66 8.29 19.30
C THR A 95 9.79 8.26 18.27
N MET A 96 10.78 9.15 18.40
CA MET A 96 11.92 9.15 17.50
C MET A 96 12.81 7.91 17.64
N GLU A 97 12.72 7.17 18.73
CA GLU A 97 13.43 5.90 18.93
C GLU A 97 12.78 4.76 18.12
N ASP A 98 11.48 4.87 17.83
CA ASP A 98 10.75 3.94 16.98
C ASP A 98 11.00 4.19 15.50
N TYR A 99 11.35 5.42 15.14
CA TYR A 99 11.84 5.76 13.82
C TYR A 99 13.36 5.67 13.77
N TYR A 100 13.88 5.45 12.57
CA TYR A 100 15.33 5.49 12.37
C TYR A 100 15.82 6.93 12.32
N GLU A 101 16.94 7.24 12.98
CA GLU A 101 17.53 8.56 12.94
C GLU A 101 17.98 8.90 11.52
N PRO A 102 17.44 9.96 10.88
CA PRO A 102 17.86 10.35 9.55
C PRO A 102 19.28 10.87 9.54
N TRP A 103 20.08 10.40 8.61
CA TRP A 103 21.47 10.76 8.49
C TRP A 103 21.88 11.05 7.05
N THR A 104 23.00 11.73 6.88
CA THR A 104 23.64 12.04 5.61
C THR A 104 25.14 11.94 5.76
N TYR A 105 25.89 11.97 4.67
CA TYR A 105 27.34 12.11 4.73
C TYR A 105 27.75 13.57 4.93
N ASP A 106 28.95 13.80 5.47
CA ASP A 106 29.57 15.12 5.55
C ASP A 106 30.13 15.52 4.17
N TYR A 107 29.23 15.91 3.27
CA TYR A 107 29.57 16.26 1.89
C TYR A 107 30.51 17.48 1.83
N ASP A 108 30.40 18.43 2.75
CA ASP A 108 31.27 19.61 2.78
C ASP A 108 32.72 19.20 2.97
N ASN A 109 33.02 18.26 3.88
CA ASN A 109 34.35 17.72 4.05
C ASN A 109 34.83 16.94 2.81
N LEU A 110 33.94 16.17 2.18
CA LEU A 110 34.29 15.42 0.96
C LEU A 110 34.66 16.34 -0.22
N ILE A 111 33.87 17.42 -0.39
CA ILE A 111 34.05 18.37 -1.51
C ILE A 111 35.22 19.28 -1.33
N HIS A 112 35.46 19.76 -0.09
CA HIS A 112 36.46 20.78 0.20
C HIS A 112 37.76 20.25 0.82
N SER A 113 37.89 18.91 0.89
CA SER A 113 39.13 18.30 1.39
C SER A 113 40.35 18.70 0.55
N PRO A 114 41.47 19.05 1.19
CA PRO A 114 42.67 19.41 0.45
C PRO A 114 43.19 18.21 -0.35
N LYS A 115 43.85 18.49 -1.47
CA LYS A 115 44.52 17.45 -2.25
C LYS A 115 45.59 16.80 -1.37
N SER A 116 45.54 15.50 -1.19
CA SER A 116 46.48 14.70 -0.45
C SER A 116 46.61 13.30 -1.04
N GLU A 117 47.60 12.54 -0.59
CA GLU A 117 47.75 11.13 -0.96
C GLU A 117 46.64 10.25 -0.38
N ASN A 118 45.98 10.71 0.66
CA ASN A 118 44.87 10.01 1.32
C ASN A 118 43.55 10.60 0.85
N LEU A 119 42.59 9.73 0.51
CA LEU A 119 41.22 10.13 0.17
C LEU A 119 40.45 10.51 1.45
N PRO A 120 39.58 11.51 1.42
CA PRO A 120 38.70 11.83 2.54
C PRO A 120 37.73 10.67 2.80
N VAL A 121 37.46 10.39 4.06
CA VAL A 121 36.51 9.35 4.48
C VAL A 121 35.11 9.96 4.56
N ALA A 122 34.13 9.31 3.94
CA ALA A 122 32.75 9.67 4.10
C ALA A 122 32.29 9.31 5.53
N ARG A 123 31.97 10.31 6.34
CA ARG A 123 31.47 10.13 7.72
C ARG A 123 29.98 10.40 7.79
N PRO A 124 29.20 9.50 8.40
CA PRO A 124 27.79 9.74 8.61
C PRO A 124 27.57 10.84 9.65
N LYS A 125 26.57 11.69 9.40
CA LYS A 125 26.20 12.83 10.22
C LYS A 125 24.69 12.83 10.43
N SER A 126 24.25 12.91 11.66
CA SER A 126 22.83 13.02 12.00
C SER A 126 22.21 14.29 11.39
N MET A 127 21.07 14.13 10.73
CA MET A 127 20.31 15.27 10.21
C MET A 127 19.50 15.98 11.31
N ILE A 128 19.37 15.38 12.50
CA ILE A 128 18.66 15.95 13.66
C ILE A 128 19.65 16.74 14.52
N THR A 129 20.73 16.10 14.96
CA THR A 129 21.68 16.69 15.91
C THR A 129 22.85 17.42 15.26
N GLY A 130 23.11 17.16 13.99
CA GLY A 130 24.26 17.66 13.25
C GLY A 130 25.60 17.05 13.68
N LYS A 131 25.60 16.07 14.58
CA LYS A 131 26.82 15.40 15.08
C LYS A 131 27.19 14.21 14.19
N PHE A 132 28.49 13.87 14.21
CA PHE A 132 28.93 12.63 13.57
C PHE A 132 28.40 11.41 14.32
N MET A 133 28.05 10.38 13.56
CA MET A 133 27.59 9.09 14.05
C MET A 133 28.71 8.07 13.92
N ASP A 134 28.88 7.22 14.91
CA ASP A 134 29.86 6.14 14.86
C ASP A 134 29.42 5.03 13.92
N LYS A 135 28.14 4.68 13.97
CA LYS A 135 27.49 3.73 13.08
C LYS A 135 26.12 4.26 12.68
N PRO A 136 25.85 4.44 11.35
CA PRO A 136 24.52 4.77 10.91
C PRO A 136 23.61 3.54 11.04
N GLU A 137 22.41 3.71 11.57
CA GLU A 137 21.32 2.75 11.37
C GLU A 137 20.73 2.99 9.99
N TRP A 138 20.66 1.94 9.18
CA TRP A 138 19.96 1.99 7.91
C TRP A 138 18.47 2.08 8.18
N GLY A 139 17.80 3.02 7.55
CA GLY A 139 16.37 3.20 7.73
C GLY A 139 15.54 2.14 7.02
N SER A 140 14.23 2.28 7.13
CA SER A 140 13.21 1.39 6.59
C SER A 140 13.36 0.95 5.13
N ASN A 141 14.26 1.56 4.37
CA ASN A 141 14.46 1.29 2.95
C ASN A 141 15.80 0.59 2.63
N TRP A 142 16.62 0.31 3.61
CA TRP A 142 18.00 -0.16 3.38
C TRP A 142 18.44 -1.22 4.39
N ASP A 143 17.48 -1.89 4.96
CA ASP A 143 17.72 -2.93 5.93
C ASP A 143 18.15 -4.21 5.20
N ASP A 144 19.41 -4.22 4.76
CA ASP A 144 20.00 -5.34 4.04
C ASP A 144 20.37 -6.53 4.95
N ASP A 145 20.42 -6.32 6.26
CA ASP A 145 20.68 -7.38 7.25
C ASP A 145 19.50 -8.34 7.44
N LEU A 146 18.42 -8.19 6.65
CA LEU A 146 17.11 -8.67 7.02
C LEU A 146 16.63 -9.92 6.32
N ALA A 147 17.30 -10.38 5.31
CA ALA A 147 16.86 -11.56 4.57
C ALA A 147 16.88 -12.83 5.47
N GLY A 148 15.91 -12.91 6.39
CA GLY A 148 15.70 -14.09 7.23
C GLY A 148 16.74 -14.29 8.33
N GLY A 149 17.45 -13.25 8.74
CA GLY A 149 18.39 -13.33 9.86
C GLY A 149 17.68 -13.72 11.17
N SER A 150 18.24 -14.67 11.91
CA SER A 150 17.69 -15.18 13.17
C SER A 150 17.48 -14.12 14.24
N GLU A 151 18.15 -12.96 14.12
CA GLU A 151 18.01 -11.84 15.04
C GLU A 151 16.84 -10.90 14.70
N ILE A 152 16.36 -10.93 13.45
CA ILE A 152 15.40 -9.97 12.90
C ILE A 152 14.01 -10.56 12.73
N VAL A 153 13.92 -11.83 12.33
CA VAL A 153 12.65 -12.54 12.21
C VAL A 153 11.83 -12.47 13.50
N PRO A 154 12.39 -12.63 14.72
CA PRO A 154 11.63 -12.50 15.96
C PRO A 154 11.11 -11.08 16.27
N LEU A 155 11.59 -10.06 15.56
CA LEU A 155 11.11 -8.68 15.73
C LEU A 155 9.81 -8.40 14.97
N ASP A 156 9.39 -9.31 14.10
CA ASP A 156 8.10 -9.21 13.41
C ASP A 156 7.00 -9.80 14.29
N PRO A 157 6.00 -8.98 14.71
CA PRO A 157 4.91 -9.46 15.57
C PRO A 157 4.13 -10.62 14.96
N ASN A 158 4.00 -10.67 13.63
CA ASN A 158 3.25 -11.72 12.92
C ASN A 158 3.97 -13.07 12.91
N VAL A 159 5.24 -13.13 13.28
CA VAL A 159 6.01 -14.37 13.37
C VAL A 159 6.00 -14.94 14.79
N GLN A 160 5.81 -14.11 15.81
CA GLN A 160 5.89 -14.57 17.22
C GLN A 160 4.92 -15.70 17.54
N GLU A 161 3.72 -15.66 16.98
CA GLU A 161 2.72 -16.74 17.15
C GLU A 161 3.04 -17.99 16.30
N LEU A 162 3.88 -17.84 15.30
CA LEU A 162 4.24 -18.92 14.35
C LEU A 162 5.58 -19.59 14.68
N GLN A 163 6.33 -19.12 15.68
CA GLN A 163 7.68 -19.61 16.00
C GLN A 163 7.73 -21.13 16.26
N ASP A 164 6.68 -21.70 16.82
CA ASP A 164 6.59 -23.13 17.08
C ASP A 164 6.37 -23.98 15.79
N HIS A 165 5.90 -23.33 14.72
CA HIS A 165 5.58 -23.96 13.44
C HIS A 165 6.62 -23.68 12.35
N ILE A 166 7.33 -22.56 12.43
CA ILE A 166 8.41 -22.21 11.51
C ILE A 166 9.70 -22.83 12.03
N SER A 167 10.02 -24.03 11.54
CA SER A 167 11.36 -24.60 11.71
C SER A 167 12.38 -23.64 11.09
N MET A 168 13.35 -23.19 11.90
CA MET A 168 14.42 -22.28 11.48
C MET A 168 15.46 -22.97 10.55
N GLU A 169 15.05 -23.97 9.83
CA GLU A 169 15.87 -24.57 8.77
C GLU A 169 16.04 -23.57 7.64
N TYR A 170 17.25 -23.44 7.15
CA TYR A 170 17.62 -22.49 6.07
C TYR A 170 16.68 -22.56 4.86
N GLU A 171 16.18 -23.75 4.55
CA GLU A 171 15.29 -24.04 3.43
C GLU A 171 13.86 -23.47 3.62
N LYS A 172 13.46 -23.21 4.86
CA LYS A 172 12.15 -22.62 5.22
C LYS A 172 12.21 -21.12 5.48
N THR A 173 13.39 -20.51 5.34
CA THR A 173 13.53 -19.05 5.43
C THR A 173 12.81 -18.39 4.26
N PHE A 174 11.95 -17.44 4.56
CA PHE A 174 11.21 -16.69 3.55
C PHE A 174 11.44 -15.19 3.70
N MET A 175 11.24 -14.47 2.59
CA MET A 175 11.31 -13.03 2.54
C MET A 175 10.33 -12.51 1.50
N MET A 176 9.69 -11.40 1.81
CA MET A 176 8.90 -10.62 0.85
C MET A 176 9.08 -9.13 1.08
N TYR A 177 8.73 -8.32 0.11
CA TYR A 177 8.70 -6.86 0.24
C TYR A 177 7.26 -6.37 0.38
N LEU A 178 7.04 -5.50 1.38
CA LEU A 178 5.75 -4.87 1.64
C LEU A 178 5.88 -3.34 1.45
N PRO A 179 5.55 -2.82 0.28
CA PRO A 179 5.48 -1.39 0.06
C PRO A 179 4.24 -0.82 0.78
N ARG A 180 4.44 0.24 1.56
CA ARG A 180 3.37 0.85 2.38
C ARG A 180 3.25 2.34 2.12
N ILE A 181 2.02 2.77 1.96
CA ILE A 181 1.61 4.19 1.94
C ILE A 181 0.48 4.42 2.95
N CYS A 182 -0.09 5.62 2.99
CA CYS A 182 -1.36 5.81 3.69
C CYS A 182 -2.48 5.02 2.98
N GLU A 183 -3.30 4.33 3.74
CA GLU A 183 -4.36 3.46 3.22
C GLU A 183 -5.61 4.21 2.75
N HIS A 184 -5.71 5.53 2.98
CA HIS A 184 -6.86 6.37 2.63
C HIS A 184 -8.21 5.72 2.93
N CYS A 185 -8.34 5.16 4.10
CA CYS A 185 -9.39 4.26 4.58
C CYS A 185 -10.82 4.77 4.31
N LEU A 186 -11.78 3.85 4.14
CA LEU A 186 -13.21 4.20 4.12
C LEU A 186 -13.71 4.65 5.50
N ASN A 187 -13.20 4.01 6.57
CA ASN A 187 -13.52 4.33 7.97
C ASN A 187 -12.26 4.84 8.72
N PRO A 188 -11.77 6.05 8.43
CA PRO A 188 -10.47 6.52 8.87
C PRO A 188 -10.45 6.89 10.36
N SER A 189 -9.82 6.08 11.19
CA SER A 189 -9.65 6.31 12.64
C SER A 189 -8.80 7.57 12.93
N CYS A 190 -7.86 7.92 12.06
CA CYS A 190 -7.08 9.15 12.18
C CYS A 190 -7.93 10.42 12.05
N VAL A 191 -8.94 10.41 11.16
CA VAL A 191 -9.92 11.51 11.03
C VAL A 191 -10.77 11.60 12.30
N ALA A 192 -11.32 10.48 12.76
CA ALA A 192 -12.12 10.44 13.98
C ALA A 192 -11.33 10.81 15.25
N SER A 193 -10.01 10.62 15.21
CA SER A 193 -9.13 10.99 16.34
C SER A 193 -8.81 12.47 16.41
N CYS A 194 -9.00 13.23 15.32
CA CYS A 194 -8.63 14.64 15.24
C CYS A 194 -9.67 15.55 15.93
N PRO A 195 -9.36 16.22 17.06
CA PRO A 195 -10.34 17.05 17.75
C PRO A 195 -10.65 18.37 17.03
N SER A 196 -9.71 18.87 16.21
CA SER A 196 -9.89 20.11 15.45
C SER A 196 -10.59 19.92 14.09
N GLY A 197 -10.86 18.67 13.68
CA GLY A 197 -11.39 18.36 12.36
C GLY A 197 -10.44 18.65 11.20
N ALA A 198 -9.15 18.91 11.49
CA ALA A 198 -8.16 19.20 10.46
C ALA A 198 -7.88 18.00 9.52
N LEU A 199 -8.01 16.75 10.00
CA LEU A 199 -8.02 15.62 9.11
C LEU A 199 -9.44 15.40 8.59
N TYR A 200 -9.54 15.26 7.28
CA TYR A 200 -10.83 15.04 6.62
C TYR A 200 -10.68 14.10 5.42
N LYS A 201 -11.78 13.49 5.04
CA LYS A 201 -11.89 12.67 3.84
C LYS A 201 -12.60 13.50 2.77
N ARG A 202 -11.96 13.69 1.63
CA ARG A 202 -12.55 14.43 0.50
C ARG A 202 -13.78 13.68 -0.02
N ASP A 203 -14.78 14.42 -0.40
CA ASP A 203 -16.01 13.83 -0.95
C ASP A 203 -15.85 13.47 -2.44
N GLU A 204 -14.99 14.17 -3.16
CA GLU A 204 -14.79 14.02 -4.60
C GLU A 204 -14.09 12.71 -4.98
N ASP A 205 -13.06 12.34 -4.23
CA ASP A 205 -12.17 11.22 -4.57
C ASP A 205 -11.85 10.29 -3.39
N GLY A 206 -12.39 10.59 -2.21
CA GLY A 206 -12.17 9.80 -1.01
C GLY A 206 -10.76 9.89 -0.41
N ILE A 207 -9.89 10.76 -0.90
CA ILE A 207 -8.54 10.95 -0.36
C ILE A 207 -8.64 11.60 1.03
N VAL A 208 -7.90 11.05 2.00
CA VAL A 208 -7.81 11.62 3.35
C VAL A 208 -6.68 12.63 3.39
N LEU A 209 -6.98 13.88 3.72
CA LEU A 209 -6.02 14.99 3.76
C LEU A 209 -5.95 15.64 5.14
N VAL A 210 -4.98 16.53 5.29
CA VAL A 210 -4.80 17.39 6.47
C VAL A 210 -4.94 18.84 6.02
N ASP A 211 -5.93 19.54 6.56
CA ASP A 211 -6.02 20.98 6.48
C ASP A 211 -4.95 21.58 7.41
N GLN A 212 -3.95 22.21 6.81
CA GLN A 212 -2.82 22.77 7.53
C GLN A 212 -3.21 23.98 8.39
N ASP A 213 -4.22 24.75 7.98
CA ASP A 213 -4.68 25.92 8.73
C ASP A 213 -5.51 25.52 9.97
N ALA A 214 -6.33 24.48 9.84
CA ALA A 214 -7.11 23.93 10.93
C ALA A 214 -6.29 23.06 11.89
N CYS A 215 -5.12 22.54 11.47
CA CYS A 215 -4.29 21.67 12.31
C CYS A 215 -3.72 22.43 13.51
N ARG A 216 -3.90 21.89 14.71
CA ARG A 216 -3.40 22.45 16.00
C ARG A 216 -2.22 21.68 16.58
N GLY A 217 -1.70 20.69 15.86
CA GLY A 217 -0.52 19.93 16.27
C GLY A 217 -0.70 19.01 17.49
N TRP A 218 -1.92 18.62 17.83
CA TRP A 218 -2.18 17.77 19.01
C TRP A 218 -1.76 16.31 18.85
N ARG A 219 -1.41 15.88 17.64
CA ARG A 219 -0.82 14.56 17.31
C ARG A 219 -1.70 13.32 17.57
N PHE A 220 -2.96 13.46 17.99
CA PHE A 220 -3.86 12.31 18.20
C PHE A 220 -4.10 11.48 16.92
N CYS A 221 -3.95 12.07 15.76
CA CYS A 221 -4.02 11.38 14.49
C CYS A 221 -2.86 10.39 14.27
N MET A 222 -1.70 10.61 14.90
CA MET A 222 -0.56 9.69 14.83
C MET A 222 -0.87 8.40 15.58
N SER A 223 -1.31 8.49 16.85
CA SER A 223 -1.73 7.32 17.63
C SER A 223 -3.07 6.73 17.15
N GLY A 224 -3.93 7.55 16.51
CA GLY A 224 -5.18 7.08 15.93
C GLY A 224 -5.03 6.24 14.67
N CYS A 225 -3.92 6.37 13.95
CA CYS A 225 -3.65 5.62 12.73
C CYS A 225 -2.96 4.28 13.07
N PRO A 226 -3.58 3.11 12.82
CA PRO A 226 -2.96 1.82 13.14
C PRO A 226 -1.80 1.49 12.20
N TYR A 227 -1.77 2.11 11.02
CA TYR A 227 -0.68 1.94 10.04
C TYR A 227 0.49 2.89 10.26
N HIS A 228 0.42 3.81 11.23
CA HIS A 228 1.42 4.82 11.55
C HIS A 228 1.91 5.62 10.32
N LYS A 229 0.98 5.96 9.42
CA LYS A 229 1.25 6.76 8.20
C LYS A 229 0.84 8.23 8.33
N VAL A 230 0.70 8.72 9.56
CA VAL A 230 0.57 10.13 9.90
C VAL A 230 1.79 10.55 10.69
N TYR A 231 2.44 11.60 10.26
CA TYR A 231 3.69 12.10 10.82
C TYR A 231 3.51 13.51 11.37
N TYR A 232 4.49 13.99 12.13
CA TYR A 232 4.49 15.32 12.69
C TYR A 232 5.71 16.10 12.24
N ASN A 233 5.50 17.24 11.60
CA ASN A 233 6.57 18.15 11.22
C ASN A 233 6.95 19.01 12.43
N TRP A 234 8.14 18.77 12.97
CA TRP A 234 8.63 19.47 14.15
C TRP A 234 8.98 20.94 13.91
N ASN A 235 9.19 21.33 12.66
CA ASN A 235 9.48 22.70 12.29
C ASN A 235 8.20 23.54 12.18
N THR A 236 7.18 23.00 11.53
CA THR A 236 5.89 23.70 11.33
C THR A 236 4.88 23.42 12.45
N HIS A 237 5.15 22.43 13.31
CA HIS A 237 4.25 21.95 14.36
C HIS A 237 2.89 21.44 13.82
N LYS A 238 2.87 20.86 12.64
CA LYS A 238 1.68 20.36 11.96
C LYS A 238 1.79 18.88 11.65
N ALA A 239 0.63 18.21 11.54
CA ALA A 239 0.57 16.84 11.06
C ALA A 239 0.69 16.81 9.54
N GLU A 240 1.41 15.81 9.03
CA GLU A 240 1.58 15.56 7.62
C GLU A 240 1.44 14.06 7.29
N LYS A 241 0.97 13.76 6.10
CA LYS A 241 0.80 12.38 5.62
C LYS A 241 0.76 12.33 4.11
N CYS A 242 0.85 11.11 3.56
CA CYS A 242 0.61 10.88 2.16
C CYS A 242 -0.72 11.52 1.72
N ASN A 243 -0.67 12.33 0.68
CA ASN A 243 -1.82 13.02 0.08
C ASN A 243 -2.31 12.35 -1.20
N PHE A 244 -1.89 11.11 -1.49
CA PHE A 244 -2.15 10.37 -2.73
C PHE A 244 -1.74 11.14 -4.00
N CYS A 245 -0.79 12.06 -3.87
CA CYS A 245 -0.36 12.98 -4.93
C CYS A 245 -1.56 13.72 -5.59
N TYR A 246 -2.57 14.16 -4.80
CA TYR A 246 -3.81 14.72 -5.34
C TYR A 246 -3.62 15.80 -6.42
N PRO A 247 -2.57 16.66 -6.39
CA PRO A 247 -2.36 17.61 -7.48
C PRO A 247 -2.06 16.94 -8.83
N ARG A 248 -1.53 15.70 -8.80
CA ARG A 248 -1.30 14.90 -10.01
C ARG A 248 -2.55 14.12 -10.40
N THR A 249 -3.22 13.49 -9.43
CA THR A 249 -4.41 12.69 -9.71
C THR A 249 -5.58 13.55 -10.19
N GLU A 250 -5.70 14.78 -9.76
CA GLU A 250 -6.65 15.77 -10.31
C GLU A 250 -6.36 16.10 -11.79
N ALA A 251 -5.12 15.99 -12.21
CA ALA A 251 -4.70 16.16 -13.60
C ALA A 251 -4.69 14.84 -14.41
N GLY A 252 -5.30 13.76 -13.88
CA GLY A 252 -5.33 12.45 -14.53
C GLY A 252 -3.99 11.69 -14.50
N LEU A 253 -2.98 12.19 -13.77
CA LEU A 253 -1.67 11.59 -13.67
C LEU A 253 -1.57 10.64 -12.46
N PRO A 254 -0.83 9.53 -12.55
CA PRO A 254 -0.64 8.63 -11.42
C PRO A 254 0.19 9.28 -10.31
N THR A 255 0.10 8.68 -9.11
CA THR A 255 0.97 9.06 -8.01
C THR A 255 2.44 8.86 -8.38
N ILE A 256 3.34 9.71 -7.88
CA ILE A 256 4.76 9.65 -8.23
C ILE A 256 5.38 8.28 -7.91
N CYS A 257 4.99 7.66 -6.78
CA CYS A 257 5.46 6.34 -6.40
C CYS A 257 4.94 5.21 -7.31
N SER A 258 3.84 5.41 -8.02
CA SER A 258 3.32 4.46 -9.00
C SER A 258 4.02 4.60 -10.34
N GLU A 259 4.22 5.83 -10.79
CA GLU A 259 4.86 6.14 -12.07
C GLU A 259 6.32 5.72 -12.09
N THR A 260 7.05 5.94 -11.01
CA THR A 260 8.48 5.59 -10.88
C THR A 260 8.74 4.14 -10.47
N CYS A 261 7.70 3.32 -10.32
CA CYS A 261 7.84 1.93 -9.91
C CYS A 261 8.48 1.07 -11.00
N VAL A 262 9.71 0.59 -10.77
CA VAL A 262 10.46 -0.25 -11.72
C VAL A 262 9.72 -1.56 -12.01
N GLY A 263 9.20 -2.24 -11.00
CA GLY A 263 8.45 -3.49 -11.13
C GLY A 263 7.03 -3.31 -11.68
N ARG A 264 6.58 -2.06 -11.86
CA ARG A 264 5.20 -1.74 -12.32
C ARG A 264 4.14 -2.46 -11.49
N ILE A 265 4.33 -2.49 -10.17
CA ILE A 265 3.47 -3.26 -9.25
C ILE A 265 2.19 -2.52 -8.86
N ARG A 266 2.10 -1.21 -9.12
CA ARG A 266 1.04 -0.35 -8.63
C ARG A 266 0.00 -0.07 -9.71
N TYR A 267 -1.25 -0.23 -9.34
CA TYR A 267 -2.42 -0.01 -10.17
C TYR A 267 -3.32 0.98 -9.45
N ILE A 268 -3.83 1.98 -10.15
CA ILE A 268 -4.71 3.01 -9.60
C ILE A 268 -6.01 2.99 -10.38
N GLY A 269 -7.13 3.05 -9.68
CA GLY A 269 -8.45 3.11 -10.29
C GLY A 269 -9.48 3.65 -9.33
N VAL A 270 -10.69 3.82 -9.83
CA VAL A 270 -11.86 4.27 -9.08
C VAL A 270 -12.70 3.09 -8.66
N VAL A 271 -13.33 3.17 -7.51
CA VAL A 271 -14.38 2.25 -7.07
C VAL A 271 -15.59 3.04 -6.58
N LEU A 272 -16.80 2.52 -6.85
CA LEU A 272 -18.04 3.04 -6.31
C LEU A 272 -18.40 2.25 -5.04
N TYR A 273 -18.89 2.94 -4.02
CA TYR A 273 -19.28 2.29 -2.77
C TYR A 273 -20.50 2.97 -2.12
N ASP A 274 -21.21 2.20 -1.29
CA ASP A 274 -22.29 2.71 -0.46
C ASP A 274 -21.76 3.17 0.90
N ALA A 275 -21.71 4.47 1.10
CA ALA A 275 -21.21 5.07 2.34
C ALA A 275 -22.06 4.74 3.59
N ASP A 276 -23.33 4.37 3.39
CA ASP A 276 -24.21 4.00 4.51
C ASP A 276 -23.87 2.63 5.08
N LYS A 277 -23.32 1.71 4.26
CA LYS A 277 -22.90 0.37 4.69
C LYS A 277 -21.57 0.33 5.45
N VAL A 278 -20.72 1.35 5.30
CA VAL A 278 -19.34 1.34 5.83
C VAL A 278 -19.31 1.11 7.34
N LYS A 279 -20.21 1.75 8.09
CA LYS A 279 -20.25 1.59 9.55
C LYS A 279 -20.68 0.19 9.96
N ASP A 280 -21.67 -0.38 9.30
CA ASP A 280 -22.19 -1.72 9.62
C ASP A 280 -21.14 -2.78 9.28
N ALA A 281 -20.50 -2.66 8.13
CA ALA A 281 -19.39 -3.51 7.71
C ALA A 281 -18.20 -3.44 8.69
N ALA A 282 -17.84 -2.25 9.19
CA ALA A 282 -16.80 -2.13 10.22
C ALA A 282 -17.23 -2.70 11.58
N SER A 283 -18.54 -2.94 11.81
CA SER A 283 -19.11 -3.38 13.08
C SER A 283 -19.39 -4.88 13.15
N VAL A 284 -19.02 -5.69 12.14
CA VAL A 284 -19.14 -7.16 12.22
C VAL A 284 -18.37 -7.70 13.42
N GLU A 285 -18.89 -8.73 14.07
CA GLU A 285 -18.31 -9.23 15.33
C GLU A 285 -16.96 -9.90 15.09
N ASP A 286 -16.93 -10.87 14.19
CA ASP A 286 -15.72 -11.61 13.87
C ASP A 286 -14.78 -10.78 12.96
N PRO A 287 -13.50 -10.56 13.36
CA PRO A 287 -12.52 -9.92 12.50
C PRO A 287 -12.29 -10.62 11.16
N GLN A 288 -12.47 -11.93 11.07
CA GLN A 288 -12.32 -12.69 9.83
C GLN A 288 -13.40 -12.35 8.79
N ASP A 289 -14.58 -11.91 9.22
CA ASP A 289 -15.66 -11.48 8.35
C ASP A 289 -15.46 -10.07 7.74
N LEU A 290 -14.48 -9.31 8.23
CA LEU A 290 -14.27 -7.91 7.83
C LEU A 290 -13.90 -7.76 6.36
N TYR A 291 -13.18 -8.70 5.79
CA TYR A 291 -12.85 -8.68 4.36
C TYR A 291 -14.11 -8.75 3.49
N GLU A 292 -14.96 -9.76 3.70
CA GLU A 292 -16.20 -9.90 2.94
C GLU A 292 -17.18 -8.75 3.24
N ALA A 293 -17.24 -8.27 4.49
CA ALA A 293 -18.06 -7.12 4.85
C ALA A 293 -17.61 -5.84 4.12
N GLN A 294 -16.29 -5.63 3.98
CA GLN A 294 -15.75 -4.52 3.20
C GLN A 294 -16.11 -4.65 1.72
N LEU A 295 -16.01 -5.84 1.14
CA LEU A 295 -16.42 -6.09 -0.24
C LEU A 295 -17.91 -5.80 -0.46
N GLY A 296 -18.75 -6.07 0.53
CA GLY A 296 -20.20 -5.77 0.51
C GLY A 296 -20.54 -4.28 0.46
N CYS A 297 -19.57 -3.39 0.73
CA CYS A 297 -19.76 -1.94 0.58
C CYS A 297 -19.65 -1.48 -0.87
N PHE A 298 -18.90 -2.22 -1.72
CA PHE A 298 -18.68 -1.83 -3.11
C PHE A 298 -19.85 -2.14 -3.99
N LEU A 299 -19.99 -1.34 -5.04
CA LEU A 299 -21.11 -1.37 -5.97
C LEU A 299 -20.61 -1.77 -7.36
N ASP A 300 -21.45 -2.48 -8.11
CA ASP A 300 -21.12 -2.85 -9.49
C ASP A 300 -21.29 -1.63 -10.42
N PRO A 301 -20.21 -1.12 -11.04
CA PRO A 301 -20.28 0.02 -11.94
C PRO A 301 -20.94 -0.30 -13.28
N PHE A 302 -21.23 -1.57 -13.58
CA PHE A 302 -21.93 -2.01 -14.78
C PHE A 302 -23.45 -2.10 -14.59
N ASP A 303 -23.95 -2.05 -13.33
CA ASP A 303 -25.37 -2.06 -13.04
C ASP A 303 -26.01 -0.71 -13.41
N PRO A 304 -26.98 -0.67 -14.34
CA PRO A 304 -27.65 0.57 -14.77
C PRO A 304 -28.31 1.33 -13.60
N GLU A 305 -28.88 0.61 -12.63
CA GLU A 305 -29.52 1.24 -11.46
C GLU A 305 -28.48 1.97 -10.59
N ILE A 306 -27.29 1.38 -10.43
CA ILE A 306 -26.18 2.00 -9.70
C ILE A 306 -25.66 3.21 -10.46
N GLN A 307 -25.53 3.15 -11.80
CA GLN A 307 -25.08 4.27 -12.62
C GLN A 307 -26.04 5.48 -12.50
N ASP A 308 -27.36 5.22 -12.59
CA ASP A 308 -28.35 6.28 -12.48
C ASP A 308 -28.33 6.94 -11.09
N LYS A 309 -28.27 6.14 -10.03
CA LYS A 309 -28.11 6.64 -8.65
C LYS A 309 -26.78 7.37 -8.42
N ALA A 310 -25.70 6.96 -9.08
CA ALA A 310 -24.42 7.65 -9.03
C ALA A 310 -24.51 9.04 -9.67
N ARG A 311 -25.16 9.15 -10.83
CA ARG A 311 -25.44 10.45 -11.47
C ARG A 311 -26.31 11.37 -10.58
N GLU A 312 -27.36 10.79 -9.96
CA GLU A 312 -28.20 11.53 -9.00
C GLU A 312 -27.40 12.02 -7.78
N ALA A 313 -26.39 11.24 -7.34
CA ALA A 313 -25.46 11.63 -6.27
C ALA A 313 -24.41 12.65 -6.71
N GLY A 314 -24.42 13.09 -7.98
CA GLY A 314 -23.49 14.09 -8.51
C GLY A 314 -22.16 13.52 -9.03
N ILE A 315 -22.04 12.21 -9.18
CA ILE A 315 -20.87 11.55 -9.80
C ILE A 315 -21.04 11.66 -11.33
N ASN A 316 -20.06 12.25 -12.00
CA ASN A 316 -20.10 12.41 -13.45
C ASN A 316 -19.78 11.11 -14.20
N ASP A 317 -20.13 11.08 -15.49
CA ASP A 317 -19.96 9.87 -16.32
C ASP A 317 -18.50 9.44 -16.44
N ALA A 318 -17.55 10.37 -16.49
CA ALA A 318 -16.12 10.02 -16.55
C ALA A 318 -15.65 9.23 -15.34
N TRP A 319 -16.22 9.47 -14.15
CA TRP A 319 -15.93 8.68 -12.95
C TRP A 319 -16.60 7.31 -12.98
N ILE A 320 -17.79 7.21 -13.55
CA ILE A 320 -18.50 5.93 -13.74
C ILE A 320 -17.74 5.06 -14.73
N GLU A 321 -17.33 5.60 -15.87
CA GLU A 321 -16.49 4.93 -16.87
C GLU A 321 -15.15 4.50 -16.27
N ALA A 322 -14.49 5.39 -15.51
CA ALA A 322 -13.26 5.05 -14.80
C ALA A 322 -13.45 3.91 -13.78
N ALA A 323 -14.61 3.81 -13.14
CA ALA A 323 -14.91 2.69 -12.24
C ALA A 323 -15.12 1.38 -13.01
N GLN A 324 -15.72 1.41 -14.19
CA GLN A 324 -15.86 0.24 -15.07
C GLN A 324 -14.51 -0.28 -15.57
N ASP A 325 -13.62 0.60 -15.96
CA ASP A 325 -12.28 0.25 -16.45
C ASP A 325 -11.27 -0.01 -15.33
N SER A 326 -11.64 0.27 -14.09
CA SER A 326 -10.78 0.25 -12.91
C SER A 326 -10.03 -1.07 -12.72
N PRO A 327 -8.69 -1.08 -12.72
CA PRO A 327 -7.92 -2.26 -12.36
C PRO A 327 -8.13 -2.65 -10.89
N VAL A 328 -8.46 -1.70 -10.02
CA VAL A 328 -8.75 -1.97 -8.61
C VAL A 328 -10.08 -2.72 -8.48
N TYR A 329 -11.14 -2.29 -9.18
CA TYR A 329 -12.40 -3.03 -9.20
C TYR A 329 -12.20 -4.47 -9.69
N LYS A 330 -11.47 -4.65 -10.78
CA LYS A 330 -11.17 -5.98 -11.34
C LYS A 330 -10.44 -6.87 -10.33
N MET A 331 -9.36 -6.40 -9.73
CA MET A 331 -8.49 -7.23 -8.87
C MET A 331 -9.05 -7.44 -7.46
N ALA A 332 -9.58 -6.40 -6.83
CA ALA A 332 -10.04 -6.48 -5.44
C ALA A 332 -11.48 -6.99 -5.32
N ILE A 333 -12.37 -6.59 -6.22
CA ILE A 333 -13.81 -6.84 -6.08
C ILE A 333 -14.27 -7.98 -7.00
N LYS A 334 -13.99 -7.89 -8.30
CA LYS A 334 -14.47 -8.88 -9.27
C LYS A 334 -13.72 -10.22 -9.15
N TRP A 335 -12.40 -10.19 -9.24
CA TRP A 335 -11.57 -11.40 -9.18
C TRP A 335 -11.22 -11.83 -7.75
N LYS A 336 -11.30 -10.92 -6.79
CA LYS A 336 -10.95 -11.15 -5.38
C LYS A 336 -9.54 -11.74 -5.22
N ILE A 337 -8.55 -11.17 -5.92
CA ILE A 337 -7.13 -11.56 -5.83
C ILE A 337 -6.27 -10.55 -5.07
N ALA A 338 -6.84 -9.42 -4.70
CA ALA A 338 -6.17 -8.41 -3.88
C ALA A 338 -6.88 -8.27 -2.54
N LEU A 339 -6.13 -8.18 -1.46
CA LEU A 339 -6.58 -8.20 -0.07
C LEU A 339 -6.20 -6.89 0.64
N PRO A 340 -6.98 -6.46 1.65
CA PRO A 340 -6.66 -5.30 2.46
C PRO A 340 -5.53 -5.62 3.46
N LEU A 341 -4.80 -4.59 3.91
CA LEU A 341 -3.81 -4.71 4.97
C LEU A 341 -4.50 -4.62 6.34
N HIS A 342 -4.32 -5.61 7.20
CA HIS A 342 -4.84 -5.66 8.57
C HIS A 342 -6.33 -5.26 8.67
N PRO A 343 -7.24 -6.04 8.10
CA PRO A 343 -8.67 -5.74 8.14
C PRO A 343 -9.22 -5.66 9.57
N GLU A 344 -8.60 -6.35 10.54
CA GLU A 344 -8.96 -6.35 11.98
C GLU A 344 -8.84 -4.96 12.63
N TYR A 345 -8.14 -4.01 12.01
CA TYR A 345 -8.13 -2.62 12.47
C TYR A 345 -9.44 -1.87 12.18
N ARG A 346 -10.36 -2.47 11.43
CA ARG A 346 -11.71 -1.97 11.11
C ARG A 346 -11.73 -0.59 10.44
N THR A 347 -10.63 -0.22 9.83
CA THR A 347 -10.48 1.07 9.13
C THR A 347 -10.86 1.00 7.65
N MET A 348 -11.03 -0.19 7.10
CA MET A 348 -11.36 -0.44 5.71
C MET A 348 -10.39 0.25 4.74
N PRO A 349 -9.16 -0.26 4.62
CA PRO A 349 -8.13 0.31 3.78
C PRO A 349 -8.53 0.29 2.30
N MET A 350 -8.06 1.29 1.54
CA MET A 350 -8.29 1.43 0.10
C MET A 350 -7.00 1.23 -0.72
N VAL A 351 -5.95 0.76 -0.08
CA VAL A 351 -4.79 0.16 -0.73
C VAL A 351 -4.85 -1.34 -0.52
N TRP A 352 -4.79 -2.09 -1.60
CA TRP A 352 -4.98 -3.52 -1.64
C TRP A 352 -3.71 -4.22 -2.09
N TYR A 353 -3.53 -5.48 -1.71
CA TYR A 353 -2.31 -6.22 -1.96
C TYR A 353 -2.60 -7.57 -2.61
N VAL A 354 -2.01 -7.83 -3.77
CA VAL A 354 -1.97 -9.17 -4.35
C VAL A 354 -0.79 -9.89 -3.72
N PRO A 355 -1.01 -10.98 -2.96
CA PRO A 355 0.05 -11.68 -2.24
C PRO A 355 1.08 -12.31 -3.19
N PRO A 356 2.34 -12.50 -2.71
CA PRO A 356 3.36 -13.18 -3.49
C PRO A 356 3.16 -14.70 -3.45
N LEU A 357 3.39 -15.37 -4.56
CA LEU A 357 3.35 -16.85 -4.63
C LEU A 357 4.59 -17.51 -4.03
N SER A 358 5.77 -16.95 -4.25
CA SER A 358 7.05 -17.43 -3.71
C SER A 358 7.21 -18.98 -3.70
N PRO A 359 7.18 -19.66 -4.87
CA PRO A 359 7.24 -21.12 -4.93
C PRO A 359 8.62 -21.67 -4.53
N ILE A 360 8.65 -22.84 -3.84
CA ILE A 360 9.87 -23.60 -3.56
C ILE A 360 9.91 -24.84 -4.47
N MET A 361 10.96 -24.98 -5.26
CA MET A 361 11.11 -26.12 -6.16
C MET A 361 11.97 -27.26 -5.57
N ASN A 362 12.81 -26.97 -4.58
CA ASN A 362 13.82 -27.94 -4.13
C ASN A 362 13.33 -28.95 -3.08
N HIS A 363 12.14 -28.76 -2.51
CA HIS A 363 11.57 -29.65 -1.48
C HIS A 363 10.50 -30.62 -1.98
N ILE A 364 10.21 -30.59 -3.25
CA ILE A 364 9.16 -31.43 -3.81
C ILE A 364 9.74 -32.81 -4.01
N THR A 365 9.39 -33.73 -3.12
CA THR A 365 9.85 -35.14 -3.13
C THR A 365 8.93 -36.03 -3.93
N ASN A 366 7.69 -35.64 -4.19
CA ASN A 366 6.69 -36.45 -4.89
C ASN A 366 6.10 -35.67 -6.08
N GLU A 367 5.92 -36.33 -7.22
CA GLU A 367 5.30 -35.76 -8.41
C GLU A 367 3.83 -35.32 -8.16
N ASP A 368 3.15 -35.95 -7.18
CA ASP A 368 1.78 -35.63 -6.79
C ASP A 368 1.65 -34.26 -6.07
N GLU A 369 2.75 -33.73 -5.56
CA GLU A 369 2.82 -32.43 -4.90
C GLU A 369 2.93 -31.25 -5.87
N LEU A 370 2.98 -31.53 -7.17
CA LEU A 370 3.09 -30.53 -8.23
C LEU A 370 1.75 -30.39 -8.97
N ASN A 371 1.31 -29.17 -9.13
CA ASN A 371 0.10 -28.89 -9.92
C ASN A 371 0.29 -29.13 -11.43
N THR A 372 1.54 -29.27 -11.89
CA THR A 372 1.91 -29.54 -13.29
C THR A 372 3.17 -30.37 -13.30
N ASP A 373 3.46 -31.10 -14.38
CA ASP A 373 4.62 -32.00 -14.59
C ASP A 373 6.00 -31.47 -14.08
N GLY A 374 6.08 -31.14 -12.80
CA GLY A 374 7.30 -30.73 -12.10
C GLY A 374 7.59 -29.22 -12.05
N TYR A 375 6.67 -28.32 -12.43
CA TYR A 375 7.00 -26.90 -12.63
C TYR A 375 6.43 -25.92 -11.62
N ILE A 376 5.29 -26.20 -11.00
CA ILE A 376 4.67 -25.29 -10.02
C ILE A 376 4.18 -26.11 -8.82
N PRO A 377 4.63 -25.81 -7.59
CA PRO A 377 4.21 -26.53 -6.40
C PRO A 377 2.74 -26.28 -6.06
N ALA A 378 2.15 -27.19 -5.31
CA ALA A 378 0.84 -27.01 -4.70
C ALA A 378 0.83 -25.77 -3.78
N VAL A 379 -0.35 -25.17 -3.60
CA VAL A 379 -0.50 -23.92 -2.82
C VAL A 379 -0.01 -24.10 -1.38
N ASP A 380 -0.17 -25.29 -0.80
CA ASP A 380 0.27 -25.60 0.56
C ASP A 380 1.79 -25.72 0.73
N GLN A 381 2.52 -25.68 -0.37
CA GLN A 381 3.98 -25.82 -0.40
C GLN A 381 4.70 -24.56 -0.85
N MET A 382 4.02 -23.42 -0.75
CA MET A 382 4.65 -22.14 -0.99
C MET A 382 5.64 -21.79 0.13
N ARG A 383 6.70 -21.03 -0.21
CA ARG A 383 7.76 -20.68 0.74
C ARG A 383 7.25 -19.83 1.90
N ILE A 384 6.35 -18.90 1.63
CA ILE A 384 5.75 -18.03 2.64
C ILE A 384 4.59 -18.80 3.29
N PRO A 385 4.60 -19.01 4.61
CA PRO A 385 3.49 -19.66 5.29
C PRO A 385 2.17 -18.92 5.06
N MET A 386 1.09 -19.65 4.80
CA MET A 386 -0.23 -19.05 4.61
C MET A 386 -0.71 -18.33 5.86
N GLU A 387 -0.37 -18.83 7.03
CA GLU A 387 -0.68 -18.21 8.32
C GLU A 387 -0.05 -16.82 8.44
N TYR A 388 1.20 -16.67 7.96
CA TYR A 388 1.88 -15.39 7.95
C TYR A 388 1.19 -14.38 7.01
N LEU A 389 0.81 -14.80 5.81
CA LEU A 389 0.05 -13.96 4.90
C LEU A 389 -1.33 -13.64 5.47
N ALA A 390 -1.97 -14.61 6.13
CA ALA A 390 -3.29 -14.45 6.72
C ALA A 390 -3.27 -13.45 7.89
N SER A 391 -2.26 -13.46 8.74
CA SER A 391 -2.13 -12.49 9.83
C SER A 391 -2.04 -11.05 9.33
N ILE A 392 -1.42 -10.83 8.18
CA ILE A 392 -1.24 -9.49 7.59
C ILE A 392 -2.44 -9.07 6.72
N LEU A 393 -3.06 -10.00 5.95
CA LEU A 393 -3.97 -9.64 4.86
C LEU A 393 -5.43 -10.09 5.06
N SER A 394 -5.72 -10.95 6.04
CA SER A 394 -7.07 -11.52 6.21
C SER A 394 -7.48 -11.75 7.67
N ALA A 395 -6.89 -11.04 8.63
CA ALA A 395 -7.18 -11.21 10.06
C ALA A 395 -7.04 -12.68 10.55
N GLY A 396 -6.07 -13.41 9.99
CA GLY A 396 -5.79 -14.81 10.35
C GLY A 396 -6.61 -15.85 9.58
N ASP A 397 -7.47 -15.46 8.64
CA ASP A 397 -8.22 -16.42 7.80
C ASP A 397 -7.34 -16.96 6.66
N THR A 398 -6.83 -18.18 6.82
CA THR A 398 -6.00 -18.87 5.84
C THR A 398 -6.78 -19.30 4.60
N GLU A 399 -8.09 -19.52 4.69
CA GLU A 399 -8.90 -19.94 3.55
C GLU A 399 -9.05 -18.84 2.51
N VAL A 400 -9.11 -17.58 2.94
CA VAL A 400 -9.08 -16.42 2.04
C VAL A 400 -7.75 -16.39 1.28
N ILE A 401 -6.62 -16.57 1.97
CA ILE A 401 -5.30 -16.61 1.35
C ILE A 401 -5.19 -17.77 0.37
N ARG A 402 -5.62 -18.99 0.79
CA ARG A 402 -5.61 -20.18 -0.06
C ARG A 402 -6.35 -19.93 -1.39
N LYS A 403 -7.56 -19.38 -1.34
CA LYS A 403 -8.35 -19.06 -2.54
C LYS A 403 -7.64 -18.09 -3.49
N VAL A 404 -6.97 -17.08 -2.95
CA VAL A 404 -6.21 -16.11 -3.75
C VAL A 404 -5.00 -16.77 -4.39
N LEU A 405 -4.20 -17.50 -3.62
CA LEU A 405 -3.01 -18.19 -4.13
C LEU A 405 -3.39 -19.24 -5.17
N LEU A 406 -4.51 -19.95 -4.98
CA LEU A 406 -5.01 -20.93 -5.93
C LEU A 406 -5.37 -20.28 -7.28
N LYS A 407 -6.05 -19.12 -7.27
CA LYS A 407 -6.32 -18.37 -8.52
C LYS A 407 -5.05 -17.92 -9.22
N LEU A 408 -4.07 -17.41 -8.48
CA LEU A 408 -2.80 -16.97 -9.06
C LEU A 408 -2.00 -18.16 -9.62
N THR A 409 -2.03 -19.31 -8.95
CA THR A 409 -1.42 -20.55 -9.42
C THR A 409 -2.11 -21.06 -10.68
N ALA A 410 -3.45 -21.13 -10.67
CA ALA A 410 -4.24 -21.54 -11.82
C ALA A 410 -3.94 -20.66 -13.05
N MET A 411 -3.83 -19.34 -12.85
CA MET A 411 -3.43 -18.41 -13.90
C MET A 411 -2.06 -18.76 -14.51
N ARG A 412 -1.05 -19.04 -13.67
CA ARG A 412 0.29 -19.37 -14.15
C ARG A 412 0.33 -20.71 -14.89
N VAL A 413 -0.35 -21.70 -14.35
CA VAL A 413 -0.45 -23.05 -14.96
C VAL A 413 -1.15 -22.96 -16.31
N PHE A 414 -2.30 -22.30 -16.36
CA PHE A 414 -3.07 -22.12 -17.59
C PHE A 414 -2.28 -21.40 -18.69
N MET A 415 -1.66 -20.27 -18.33
CA MET A 415 -0.86 -19.50 -19.29
C MET A 415 0.37 -20.26 -19.75
N ARG A 416 1.00 -21.06 -18.90
CA ARG A 416 2.09 -21.95 -19.30
C ARG A 416 1.62 -23.00 -20.32
N GLY A 417 0.51 -23.67 -20.06
CA GLY A 417 -0.08 -24.64 -21.00
C GLY A 417 -0.34 -24.03 -22.36
N LYS A 418 -0.91 -22.82 -22.36
CA LYS A 418 -1.24 -22.07 -23.58
C LYS A 418 -0.01 -21.60 -24.37
N THR A 419 1.07 -21.17 -23.68
CA THR A 419 2.22 -20.50 -24.34
C THR A 419 3.41 -21.41 -24.60
N VAL A 420 3.67 -22.36 -23.72
CA VAL A 420 4.85 -23.24 -23.77
C VAL A 420 4.47 -24.69 -24.00
N GLY A 421 3.28 -25.11 -23.58
CA GLY A 421 2.85 -26.52 -23.57
C GLY A 421 3.44 -27.29 -22.39
N GLY A 422 3.30 -28.62 -22.42
CA GLY A 422 3.84 -29.51 -21.39
C GLY A 422 3.01 -29.53 -20.10
N VAL A 423 1.75 -29.15 -20.15
CA VAL A 423 0.81 -29.19 -19.05
C VAL A 423 -0.30 -30.16 -19.41
N ASP A 424 -0.66 -31.06 -18.50
CA ASP A 424 -1.79 -31.96 -18.64
C ASP A 424 -3.09 -31.16 -18.70
N GLU A 425 -3.84 -31.29 -19.79
CA GLU A 425 -5.08 -30.52 -20.03
C GLU A 425 -6.17 -30.83 -18.98
N PHE A 426 -6.21 -32.06 -18.47
CA PHE A 426 -7.19 -32.44 -17.45
C PHE A 426 -6.87 -31.77 -16.11
N LYS A 427 -5.62 -31.85 -15.65
CA LYS A 427 -5.16 -31.17 -14.44
C LYS A 427 -5.33 -29.67 -14.54
N GLN A 428 -5.02 -29.08 -15.71
CA GLN A 428 -5.23 -27.65 -15.97
C GLN A 428 -6.70 -27.25 -15.81
N SER A 429 -7.62 -28.03 -16.41
CA SER A 429 -9.07 -27.75 -16.34
C SER A 429 -9.61 -27.96 -14.93
N GLU A 430 -9.11 -28.93 -14.20
CA GLU A 430 -9.46 -29.18 -12.80
C GLU A 430 -9.04 -28.02 -11.90
N LEU A 431 -7.82 -27.52 -12.05
CA LEU A 431 -7.29 -26.39 -11.28
C LEU A 431 -8.05 -25.08 -11.55
N VAL A 432 -8.42 -24.83 -12.81
CA VAL A 432 -9.25 -23.68 -13.20
C VAL A 432 -10.63 -23.74 -12.53
N ARG A 433 -11.23 -24.93 -12.48
CA ARG A 433 -12.52 -25.14 -11.80
C ARG A 433 -12.40 -25.00 -10.29
N GLU A 434 -11.36 -25.56 -9.67
CA GLU A 434 -11.10 -25.45 -8.23
C GLU A 434 -10.87 -24.00 -7.82
N ALA A 435 -10.16 -23.23 -8.65
CA ALA A 435 -9.95 -21.81 -8.46
C ALA A 435 -11.22 -20.94 -8.65
N ASN A 436 -12.33 -21.56 -9.03
CA ASN A 436 -13.61 -20.88 -9.31
C ASN A 436 -13.41 -19.67 -10.24
N THR A 437 -12.83 -19.94 -11.41
CA THR A 437 -12.53 -18.92 -12.43
C THR A 437 -12.78 -19.49 -13.83
N SER A 438 -12.72 -18.66 -14.86
CA SER A 438 -12.85 -19.08 -16.26
C SER A 438 -11.55 -18.84 -17.04
N PRO A 439 -11.36 -19.53 -18.20
CA PRO A 439 -10.23 -19.27 -19.08
C PRO A 439 -10.11 -17.81 -19.49
N GLU A 440 -11.22 -17.15 -19.78
CA GLU A 440 -11.28 -15.75 -20.20
C GLU A 440 -10.84 -14.82 -19.03
N GLU A 441 -11.31 -15.08 -17.82
CA GLU A 441 -10.88 -14.34 -16.63
C GLU A 441 -9.39 -14.53 -16.35
N ILE A 442 -8.88 -15.74 -16.52
CA ILE A 442 -7.44 -16.04 -16.36
C ILE A 442 -6.61 -15.25 -17.37
N GLU A 443 -7.02 -15.21 -18.62
CA GLU A 443 -6.32 -14.46 -19.65
C GLU A 443 -6.32 -12.95 -19.35
N ASP A 444 -7.43 -12.42 -18.90
CA ASP A 444 -7.54 -11.02 -18.47
C ASP A 444 -6.67 -10.72 -17.23
N MET A 445 -6.66 -11.61 -16.23
CA MET A 445 -5.79 -11.50 -15.08
C MET A 445 -4.31 -11.53 -15.50
N ALA A 446 -3.92 -12.49 -16.33
CA ALA A 446 -2.54 -12.64 -16.80
C ALA A 446 -2.09 -11.42 -17.61
N ARG A 447 -2.96 -10.87 -18.45
CA ARG A 447 -2.69 -9.66 -19.22
C ARG A 447 -2.52 -8.46 -18.30
N LEU A 448 -3.42 -8.24 -17.36
CA LEU A 448 -3.37 -7.11 -16.44
C LEU A 448 -2.19 -7.19 -15.48
N LEU A 449 -1.92 -8.36 -14.90
CA LEU A 449 -0.82 -8.53 -13.94
C LEU A 449 0.56 -8.59 -14.61
N GLY A 450 0.65 -9.14 -15.83
CA GLY A 450 1.92 -9.33 -16.53
C GLY A 450 2.34 -8.14 -17.38
N VAL A 451 1.49 -7.72 -18.30
CA VAL A 451 1.86 -6.82 -19.42
C VAL A 451 0.93 -5.60 -19.57
N ALA A 452 0.22 -5.22 -18.53
CA ALA A 452 -0.71 -4.10 -18.58
C ALA A 452 -0.08 -2.83 -19.18
N LYS A 453 -0.80 -2.18 -20.09
CA LYS A 453 -0.44 -0.87 -20.62
C LYS A 453 -0.55 0.20 -19.52
N TYR A 454 0.03 1.36 -19.77
CA TYR A 454 -0.03 2.50 -18.86
C TYR A 454 -1.48 2.88 -18.52
N VAL A 455 -2.32 3.03 -19.54
CA VAL A 455 -3.74 3.38 -19.41
C VAL A 455 -4.58 2.32 -18.69
N GLU A 456 -4.19 1.05 -18.73
CA GLU A 456 -4.86 -0.03 -18.02
C GLU A 456 -4.45 -0.10 -16.54
N ARG A 457 -3.24 0.37 -16.21
CA ARG A 457 -2.75 0.44 -14.82
C ARG A 457 -3.23 1.67 -14.08
N TYR A 458 -3.47 2.77 -14.79
CA TYR A 458 -3.79 4.05 -14.20
C TYR A 458 -5.07 4.60 -14.84
N VAL A 459 -6.20 4.29 -14.21
CA VAL A 459 -7.53 4.75 -14.62
C VAL A 459 -7.97 5.81 -13.63
N ILE A 460 -7.63 7.05 -13.95
CA ILE A 460 -7.81 8.21 -13.06
C ILE A 460 -8.58 9.28 -13.87
N PRO A 461 -9.84 9.56 -13.54
CA PRO A 461 -10.58 10.62 -14.21
C PRO A 461 -10.01 11.99 -13.84
N THR A 462 -9.96 12.89 -14.80
CA THR A 462 -9.51 14.26 -14.57
C THR A 462 -10.57 15.05 -13.79
N GLY A 463 -10.13 15.85 -12.83
CA GLY A 463 -11.00 16.77 -12.10
C GLY A 463 -11.34 18.04 -12.89
N ARG A 464 -10.62 18.30 -13.99
CA ARG A 464 -10.76 19.51 -14.81
C ARG A 464 -11.15 19.16 -16.23
N ARG A 465 -12.39 19.41 -16.61
CA ARG A 465 -12.94 19.21 -17.97
C ARG A 465 -12.12 19.90 -19.09
N GLU A 466 -11.44 20.98 -18.77
CA GLU A 466 -10.67 21.80 -19.73
C GLU A 466 -9.35 21.12 -20.17
N MET A 467 -8.91 20.06 -19.48
CA MET A 467 -7.68 19.33 -19.85
C MET A 467 -7.94 18.08 -20.70
N ASP A 468 -9.19 17.61 -20.80
CA ASP A 468 -9.53 16.40 -21.55
C ASP A 468 -9.46 16.63 -23.06
N ASP A 469 -9.67 17.84 -23.55
CA ASP A 469 -9.64 18.17 -24.97
C ASP A 469 -8.22 18.36 -25.53
N ASP A 470 -7.21 18.58 -24.67
CA ASP A 470 -5.83 18.89 -25.09
C ASP A 470 -4.83 17.72 -24.92
N LEU A 471 -5.21 16.66 -24.20
CA LEU A 471 -4.34 15.50 -23.94
C LEU A 471 -4.77 14.32 -24.81
N ASP A 472 -4.28 14.26 -26.02
CA ASP A 472 -4.43 13.08 -26.89
C ASP A 472 -3.55 11.92 -26.41
N TYR A 473 -3.89 11.38 -25.23
CA TYR A 473 -3.22 10.22 -24.64
C TYR A 473 -3.47 8.91 -25.37
N GLN A 474 -4.34 8.92 -26.39
CA GLN A 474 -4.69 7.71 -27.12
C GLN A 474 -3.56 7.18 -28.03
N GLN A 475 -2.53 7.97 -28.27
CA GLN A 475 -1.48 7.57 -29.22
C GLN A 475 -0.23 6.97 -28.59
N GLY A 476 -0.11 6.87 -27.28
CA GLY A 476 1.03 6.19 -26.64
C GLY A 476 2.40 6.74 -27.07
N ALA A 477 2.46 8.01 -27.43
CA ALA A 477 3.64 8.65 -27.94
C ALA A 477 4.59 9.03 -26.80
N CYS A 478 5.55 8.18 -26.52
CA CYS A 478 6.82 8.60 -25.93
C CYS A 478 7.71 9.14 -27.06
N SER A 479 7.34 10.24 -27.69
CA SER A 479 8.27 10.97 -28.55
C SER A 479 8.90 12.09 -27.72
N LEU A 480 10.20 12.30 -27.89
CA LEU A 480 10.91 13.43 -27.29
C LEU A 480 10.34 14.80 -27.72
N GLU A 481 9.58 14.82 -28.81
CA GLU A 481 8.91 16.01 -29.34
C GLU A 481 7.67 16.39 -28.51
N ASP A 482 7.01 15.42 -27.86
CA ASP A 482 5.89 15.66 -26.95
C ASP A 482 6.32 16.15 -25.57
N LEU A 483 7.62 16.09 -25.27
CA LEU A 483 8.24 16.64 -24.05
C LEU A 483 8.69 18.10 -24.22
N ALA A 484 8.50 18.70 -25.40
CA ALA A 484 8.72 20.13 -25.58
C ALA A 484 7.73 20.90 -24.68
N PRO A 485 8.18 21.89 -23.89
CA PRO A 485 7.32 22.63 -23.01
C PRO A 485 6.25 23.33 -23.85
N ARG A 486 5.02 22.81 -23.81
CA ARG A 486 3.86 23.57 -24.24
C ARG A 486 3.72 24.74 -23.28
N GLU A 487 3.74 25.95 -23.77
CA GLU A 487 3.47 27.17 -22.99
C GLU A 487 2.07 27.04 -22.39
N GLY A 488 1.98 26.70 -21.10
CA GLY A 488 0.74 26.65 -20.34
C GLY A 488 0.68 25.45 -19.38
N ALA A 489 0.51 25.72 -18.16
CA ALA A 489 0.03 24.95 -17.01
C ALA A 489 0.95 23.86 -16.38
N ALA A 490 1.56 22.94 -17.09
CA ALA A 490 2.35 21.88 -16.41
C ALA A 490 3.79 22.31 -16.04
N ALA A 491 4.42 23.14 -16.86
CA ALA A 491 5.75 23.67 -16.57
C ALA A 491 5.73 24.78 -15.50
N THR A 492 4.64 25.53 -15.42
CA THR A 492 4.44 26.61 -14.42
C THR A 492 4.35 26.08 -13.00
N PHE A 493 3.81 24.88 -12.79
CA PHE A 493 3.59 24.35 -11.43
C PHE A 493 4.88 23.94 -10.71
N ALA A 494 5.89 23.50 -11.45
CA ALA A 494 7.19 23.15 -10.87
C ALA A 494 8.11 24.39 -10.71
N TYR A 495 7.98 25.37 -11.61
CA TYR A 495 8.89 26.52 -11.68
C TYR A 495 8.47 27.70 -10.78
N GLU A 496 7.17 27.95 -10.62
CA GLU A 496 6.68 29.09 -9.82
C GLU A 496 6.75 28.90 -8.29
N ARG A 497 7.01 27.68 -7.80
CA ARG A 497 7.10 27.41 -6.36
C ARG A 497 8.52 27.24 -5.80
N GLY A 498 9.56 27.48 -6.60
CA GLY A 498 10.93 27.39 -6.09
C GLY A 498 11.28 26.00 -5.51
N MET A 499 10.72 24.95 -6.07
CA MET A 499 11.00 23.57 -5.69
C MET A 499 12.06 22.99 -6.63
N LEU A 500 13.26 23.51 -6.54
CA LEU A 500 14.53 22.88 -6.87
C LEU A 500 15.46 23.08 -5.69
#